data_c43d557012d73ba70d9161ebf44e590e
#
_entry.id   c43d557012d73ba70d9161ebf44e590e
#
_cell.length_a   1.000
_cell.length_b   1.000
_cell.length_c   1.000
_cell.angle_alpha   90.00
_cell.angle_beta   90.00
_cell.angle_gamma   90.00
#
_symmetry.space_group_name_H-M   'P 1'
#
loop_
_entity.id
_entity.type
_entity.pdbx_description
1 polymer ?
#
loop_
_entity_poly.entity_id
_entity_poly.type
_entity_poly.pdbx_seq_one_letter_code
_entity_poly.pdbx_strand_id
1 'polypeptide(L)'
;LITLELISLLTSVPKSQYKAASPRFDIFFIMSCYTSTIKTMEININCDLGEKSKHHSNKYDPDLLEIVNSANVACGFHAGDNESMNQVVEISKKNSVSIGAHPSFNDPENFGRQRMNLSAAEIRKLIIDQYEILQKISENHGEKVTHIKPHGALNNMACEDIELATTLAKAINEISKDLIYLVPTGSKMEEAAKKFNMKIACEIFADRN
;
A
#
# COMPACT_ATOMS: atom_id res chain seq x y z
N LEU A 1 -13.93 23.02 -3.15
CA LEU A 1 -15.30 22.72 -3.65
C LEU A 1 -15.51 21.23 -3.94
N ILE A 2 -14.45 20.48 -4.25
CA ILE A 2 -14.51 19.03 -4.55
C ILE A 2 -14.67 18.18 -3.26
N THR A 3 -14.23 18.68 -2.13
CA THR A 3 -14.26 17.97 -0.84
C THR A 3 -15.66 17.78 -0.26
N LEU A 4 -16.61 18.64 -0.58
CA LEU A 4 -17.97 18.60 -0.03
C LEU A 4 -18.88 17.59 -0.74
N GLU A 5 -18.67 17.32 -2.02
CA GLU A 5 -19.47 16.35 -2.78
C GLU A 5 -19.03 14.90 -2.49
N LEU A 6 -17.73 14.65 -2.26
CA LEU A 6 -17.22 13.34 -1.86
C LEU A 6 -17.74 12.90 -0.48
N ILE A 7 -17.85 13.82 0.47
CA ILE A 7 -18.44 13.56 1.78
C ILE A 7 -19.92 13.19 1.67
N SER A 8 -20.64 13.78 0.72
CA SER A 8 -22.07 13.49 0.46
C SER A 8 -22.29 12.07 -0.09
N LEU A 9 -21.38 11.54 -0.92
CA LEU A 9 -21.45 10.17 -1.44
C LEU A 9 -21.15 9.11 -0.36
N LEU A 10 -20.23 9.41 0.56
CA LEU A 10 -19.90 8.53 1.68
C LEU A 10 -20.96 8.51 2.77
N THR A 11 -21.81 9.57 2.86
CA THR A 11 -22.89 9.65 3.85
C THR A 11 -24.19 9.00 3.40
N SER A 12 -24.29 8.54 2.16
CA SER A 12 -25.48 7.83 1.64
C SER A 12 -25.52 6.33 2.01
N VAL A 13 -24.46 5.81 2.63
CA VAL A 13 -24.46 4.45 3.17
C VAL A 13 -25.16 4.46 4.53
N PRO A 14 -26.15 3.57 4.79
CA PRO A 14 -26.92 3.61 6.03
C PRO A 14 -26.02 3.38 7.25
N LYS A 15 -26.02 4.32 8.18
CA LYS A 15 -25.25 4.30 9.45
C LYS A 15 -25.55 3.09 10.35
N SER A 16 -26.50 2.24 10.01
CA SER A 16 -26.88 1.07 10.79
C SER A 16 -25.91 -0.11 10.69
N GLN A 17 -24.90 -0.07 9.82
CA GLN A 17 -23.90 -1.14 9.66
C GLN A 17 -22.58 -0.88 10.37
N TYR A 18 -22.37 0.31 10.91
CA TYR A 18 -21.12 0.62 11.62
C TYR A 18 -21.33 0.54 13.14
N LYS A 19 -21.20 -0.66 13.73
CA LYS A 19 -20.96 -0.76 15.18
C LYS A 19 -19.51 -0.38 15.45
N ALA A 20 -19.37 0.78 16.09
CA ALA A 20 -18.09 1.32 16.52
C ALA A 20 -17.38 0.39 17.50
N ALA A 21 -16.31 -0.21 17.05
CA ALA A 21 -15.18 -0.62 17.86
C ALA A 21 -13.97 -0.32 17.00
N SER A 22 -13.36 0.84 17.24
CA SER A 22 -12.31 1.43 16.43
C SER A 22 -11.06 0.56 16.33
N PRO A 23 -10.77 -0.02 15.15
CA PRO A 23 -9.43 0.05 14.62
C PRO A 23 -9.39 1.22 13.63
N ARG A 24 -8.34 2.03 13.64
CA ARG A 24 -8.08 3.03 12.62
C ARG A 24 -7.84 2.28 11.30
N PHE A 25 -8.80 2.35 10.40
CA PHE A 25 -8.61 1.90 9.02
C PHE A 25 -8.01 3.06 8.23
N ASP A 26 -6.79 2.88 7.77
CA ASP A 26 -6.17 3.80 6.83
C ASP A 26 -6.73 3.48 5.43
N ILE A 27 -7.82 4.15 5.02
CA ILE A 27 -8.38 4.06 3.65
C ILE A 27 -7.69 5.12 2.79
N PHE A 28 -7.06 4.68 1.70
CA PHE A 28 -6.27 5.53 0.83
C PHE A 28 -6.95 5.72 -0.53
N PHE A 29 -6.94 6.95 -1.04
CA PHE A 29 -7.48 7.29 -2.36
C PHE A 29 -6.35 7.57 -3.35
N ILE A 30 -6.42 6.97 -4.53
CA ILE A 30 -5.53 7.27 -5.63
C ILE A 30 -6.30 8.06 -6.69
N MET A 31 -5.80 9.26 -7.05
CA MET A 31 -6.29 10.04 -8.17
C MET A 31 -5.36 9.87 -9.37
N SER A 32 -5.87 9.34 -10.48
CA SER A 32 -5.17 9.37 -11.75
C SER A 32 -5.72 10.50 -12.61
N CYS A 33 -4.91 11.53 -12.92
CA CYS A 33 -5.26 12.59 -13.86
C CYS A 33 -4.80 12.25 -15.28
N TYR A 34 -5.75 12.04 -16.20
CA TYR A 34 -5.50 12.07 -17.65
C TYR A 34 -6.34 13.15 -18.33
N THR A 35 -5.71 13.85 -19.27
CA THR A 35 -6.24 15.03 -19.96
C THR A 35 -7.27 14.70 -21.03
N SER A 36 -8.28 15.57 -21.10
CA SER A 36 -9.24 15.91 -22.17
C SER A 36 -10.28 14.88 -22.60
N THR A 37 -11.50 15.31 -22.48
CA THR A 37 -12.84 14.78 -22.70
C THR A 37 -13.46 14.29 -21.39
N ILE A 38 -14.71 14.64 -21.11
CA ILE A 38 -15.42 14.31 -19.86
C ILE A 38 -15.24 12.81 -19.55
N LYS A 39 -14.16 12.48 -18.88
CA LYS A 39 -13.91 11.15 -18.35
C LYS A 39 -14.43 11.14 -16.92
N THR A 40 -15.28 10.20 -16.63
CA THR A 40 -15.59 9.79 -15.26
C THR A 40 -14.28 9.68 -14.50
N MET A 41 -14.15 10.39 -13.40
CA MET A 41 -12.98 10.30 -12.53
C MET A 41 -13.06 8.94 -11.83
N GLU A 42 -12.13 8.05 -12.14
CA GLU A 42 -12.03 6.77 -11.46
C GLU A 42 -11.20 6.97 -10.18
N ILE A 43 -11.79 6.59 -9.06
CA ILE A 43 -11.12 6.60 -7.76
C ILE A 43 -10.72 5.16 -7.46
N ASN A 44 -9.43 4.92 -7.20
CA ASN A 44 -8.94 3.65 -6.69
C ASN A 44 -8.81 3.75 -5.17
N ILE A 45 -9.44 2.81 -4.46
CA ILE A 45 -9.35 2.69 -3.01
C ILE A 45 -8.38 1.56 -2.71
N ASN A 46 -7.36 1.83 -1.89
CA ASN A 46 -6.45 0.81 -1.41
C ASN A 46 -6.48 0.68 0.12
N CYS A 47 -6.10 -0.47 0.63
CA CYS A 47 -6.03 -0.76 2.05
C CYS A 47 -4.80 -1.61 2.38
N ASP A 48 -4.22 -1.39 3.56
CA ASP A 48 -3.15 -2.22 4.10
C ASP A 48 -3.77 -3.45 4.77
N LEU A 49 -3.36 -4.65 4.37
CA LEU A 49 -3.99 -5.92 4.69
C LEU A 49 -2.96 -7.00 5.02
N GLY A 50 -3.41 -8.08 5.65
CA GLY A 50 -2.53 -9.16 6.09
C GLY A 50 -1.64 -8.76 7.28
N GLU A 51 -1.96 -7.69 7.97
CA GLU A 51 -1.17 -7.12 9.07
C GLU A 51 -1.42 -7.81 10.43
N LYS A 52 -1.59 -9.13 10.42
CA LYS A 52 -1.73 -9.91 11.66
C LYS A 52 -0.50 -9.74 12.56
N SER A 53 -0.72 -9.29 13.80
CA SER A 53 0.32 -9.07 14.80
C SER A 53 -0.22 -9.26 16.22
N LYS A 54 0.63 -9.06 17.23
CA LYS A 54 0.21 -9.10 18.65
C LYS A 54 -0.90 -8.09 18.98
N HIS A 55 -0.95 -6.99 18.23
CA HIS A 55 -1.82 -5.84 18.52
C HIS A 55 -2.88 -5.61 17.43
N HIS A 56 -2.75 -6.29 16.28
CA HIS A 56 -3.64 -6.17 15.15
C HIS A 56 -4.22 -7.52 14.75
N SER A 57 -5.53 -7.52 14.49
CA SER A 57 -6.25 -8.68 13.99
C SER A 57 -6.62 -8.42 12.53
N ASN A 58 -6.35 -9.39 11.67
CA ASN A 58 -6.74 -9.36 10.26
C ASN A 58 -8.17 -9.90 9.99
N LYS A 59 -9.02 -9.97 11.02
CA LYS A 59 -10.36 -10.56 10.91
C LYS A 59 -11.31 -9.82 9.95
N TYR A 60 -11.03 -8.55 9.66
CA TYR A 60 -11.83 -7.72 8.76
C TYR A 60 -11.27 -7.66 7.33
N ASP A 61 -10.11 -8.28 7.06
CA ASP A 61 -9.51 -8.29 5.74
C ASP A 61 -10.46 -8.83 4.65
N PRO A 62 -11.24 -9.90 4.89
CA PRO A 62 -12.20 -10.38 3.91
C PRO A 62 -13.26 -9.33 3.53
N ASP A 63 -13.80 -8.61 4.54
CA ASP A 63 -14.84 -7.60 4.33
C ASP A 63 -14.26 -6.37 3.58
N LEU A 64 -13.02 -6.00 3.88
CA LEU A 64 -12.32 -4.90 3.20
C LEU A 64 -12.02 -5.25 1.74
N LEU A 65 -11.64 -6.49 1.46
CA LEU A 65 -11.38 -6.99 0.11
C LEU A 65 -12.63 -7.05 -0.79
N GLU A 66 -13.84 -6.91 -0.22
CA GLU A 66 -15.07 -6.73 -1.00
C GLU A 66 -15.28 -5.27 -1.47
N ILE A 67 -14.54 -4.31 -0.87
CA ILE A 67 -14.76 -2.88 -1.06
C ILE A 67 -13.62 -2.22 -1.85
N VAL A 68 -12.36 -2.64 -1.59
CA VAL A 68 -11.17 -1.98 -2.14
C VAL A 68 -10.84 -2.47 -3.56
N ASN A 69 -10.08 -1.65 -4.29
CA ASN A 69 -9.57 -1.99 -5.62
C ASN A 69 -8.15 -2.57 -5.55
N SER A 70 -7.40 -2.23 -4.49
CA SER A 70 -6.01 -2.60 -4.34
C SER A 70 -5.70 -2.97 -2.89
N ALA A 71 -4.99 -4.08 -2.70
CA ALA A 71 -4.53 -4.60 -1.41
C ALA A 71 -3.02 -4.39 -1.27
N ASN A 72 -2.58 -3.68 -0.23
CA ASN A 72 -1.17 -3.61 0.14
C ASN A 72 -0.90 -4.68 1.19
N VAL A 73 -0.24 -5.76 0.79
CA VAL A 73 -0.13 -6.97 1.62
C VAL A 73 1.15 -6.94 2.44
N ALA A 74 1.02 -7.02 3.76
CA ALA A 74 2.16 -7.12 4.68
C ALA A 74 3.00 -8.36 4.36
N CYS A 75 4.33 -8.19 4.34
CA CYS A 75 5.26 -9.21 3.86
C CYS A 75 6.02 -9.93 4.98
N GLY A 76 5.48 -9.94 6.20
CA GLY A 76 6.04 -10.70 7.34
C GLY A 76 7.12 -9.99 8.15
N PHE A 77 7.54 -8.77 7.78
CA PHE A 77 8.63 -8.05 8.46
C PHE A 77 8.14 -7.13 9.59
N HIS A 78 7.03 -6.46 9.41
CA HIS A 78 6.39 -5.68 10.48
C HIS A 78 5.17 -6.40 11.05
N ALA A 79 4.49 -7.15 10.18
CA ALA A 79 3.28 -7.90 10.49
C ALA A 79 3.05 -8.96 9.42
N GLY A 80 2.09 -9.83 9.67
CA GLY A 80 1.70 -10.89 8.77
C GLY A 80 2.61 -12.13 8.85
N ASP A 81 2.17 -13.16 8.19
CA ASP A 81 2.85 -14.43 8.03
C ASP A 81 2.44 -15.08 6.70
N ASN A 82 3.01 -16.23 6.36
CA ASN A 82 2.69 -16.94 5.14
C ASN A 82 1.19 -17.28 5.03
N GLU A 83 0.52 -17.56 6.14
CA GLU A 83 -0.89 -17.88 6.15
C GLU A 83 -1.74 -16.66 5.80
N SER A 84 -1.50 -15.53 6.46
CA SER A 84 -2.22 -14.28 6.19
C SER A 84 -1.97 -13.76 4.76
N MET A 85 -0.75 -13.84 4.24
CA MET A 85 -0.46 -13.49 2.85
C MET A 85 -1.24 -14.37 1.86
N ASN A 86 -1.26 -15.70 2.06
CA ASN A 86 -2.02 -16.62 1.21
C ASN A 86 -3.52 -16.32 1.24
N GLN A 87 -4.10 -16.05 2.42
CA GLN A 87 -5.52 -15.71 2.58
C GLN A 87 -5.87 -14.43 1.83
N VAL A 88 -5.07 -13.37 2.00
CA VAL A 88 -5.30 -12.10 1.30
C VAL A 88 -5.20 -12.27 -0.21
N VAL A 89 -4.17 -12.98 -0.70
CA VAL A 89 -3.99 -13.23 -2.15
C VAL A 89 -5.16 -14.02 -2.73
N GLU A 90 -5.61 -15.08 -2.05
CA GLU A 90 -6.75 -15.91 -2.49
C GLU A 90 -8.03 -15.08 -2.61
N ILE A 91 -8.36 -14.28 -1.57
CA ILE A 91 -9.57 -13.44 -1.56
C ILE A 91 -9.44 -12.30 -2.57
N SER A 92 -8.26 -11.69 -2.71
CA SER A 92 -7.99 -10.66 -3.71
C SER A 92 -8.27 -11.17 -5.12
N LYS A 93 -7.78 -12.37 -5.45
CA LYS A 93 -8.07 -13.03 -6.74
C LYS A 93 -9.56 -13.20 -6.96
N LYS A 94 -10.29 -13.73 -5.97
CA LYS A 94 -11.73 -13.97 -6.06
C LYS A 94 -12.51 -12.67 -6.32
N ASN A 95 -12.08 -11.56 -5.72
CA ASN A 95 -12.74 -10.26 -5.81
C ASN A 95 -12.16 -9.34 -6.89
N SER A 96 -11.19 -9.82 -7.68
CA SER A 96 -10.48 -9.02 -8.69
C SER A 96 -9.79 -7.77 -8.12
N VAL A 97 -9.26 -7.88 -6.90
CA VAL A 97 -8.50 -6.84 -6.22
C VAL A 97 -7.02 -6.95 -6.61
N SER A 98 -6.39 -5.84 -6.97
CA SER A 98 -4.97 -5.80 -7.31
C SER A 98 -4.10 -6.08 -6.08
N ILE A 99 -3.07 -6.91 -6.24
CA ILE A 99 -2.15 -7.31 -5.17
C ILE A 99 -0.89 -6.46 -5.23
N GLY A 100 -0.50 -5.87 -4.12
CA GLY A 100 0.72 -5.10 -3.96
C GLY A 100 1.52 -5.49 -2.73
N ALA A 101 2.84 -5.33 -2.79
CA ALA A 101 3.71 -5.57 -1.66
C ALA A 101 3.75 -4.35 -0.72
N HIS A 102 3.69 -4.62 0.60
CA HIS A 102 3.73 -3.60 1.65
C HIS A 102 4.98 -3.77 2.53
N PRO A 103 6.19 -3.53 1.95
CA PRO A 103 7.44 -3.76 2.66
C PRO A 103 7.72 -2.70 3.72
N SER A 104 8.33 -3.13 4.81
CA SER A 104 8.72 -2.28 5.94
C SER A 104 10.11 -2.61 6.46
N PHE A 105 10.57 -1.85 7.45
CA PHE A 105 11.67 -2.30 8.29
C PHE A 105 11.32 -3.62 8.99
N ASN A 106 12.33 -4.43 9.29
CA ASN A 106 12.15 -5.66 10.06
C ASN A 106 12.01 -5.32 11.56
N ASP A 107 10.79 -4.96 11.95
CA ASP A 107 10.45 -4.44 13.27
C ASP A 107 9.04 -4.92 13.69
N PRO A 108 8.85 -6.22 13.92
CA PRO A 108 7.55 -6.76 14.29
C PRO A 108 7.07 -6.29 15.68
N GLU A 109 7.98 -5.96 16.59
CA GLU A 109 7.63 -5.52 17.93
C GLU A 109 6.98 -4.11 17.94
N ASN A 110 7.42 -3.20 17.05
CA ASN A 110 6.87 -1.86 16.92
C ASN A 110 6.05 -1.67 15.64
N PHE A 111 5.63 -2.75 15.02
CA PHE A 111 4.81 -2.72 13.81
C PHE A 111 5.45 -1.92 12.68
N GLY A 112 6.78 -2.03 12.48
CA GLY A 112 7.51 -1.29 11.45
C GLY A 112 7.54 0.23 11.63
N ARG A 113 7.20 0.74 12.80
CA ARG A 113 7.08 2.19 13.06
C ARG A 113 8.30 2.81 13.75
N GLN A 114 9.29 1.99 14.11
CA GLN A 114 10.55 2.50 14.63
C GLN A 114 11.44 2.97 13.47
N ARG A 115 11.97 4.18 13.57
CA ARG A 115 12.95 4.70 12.60
C ARG A 115 14.25 3.91 12.71
N MET A 116 14.76 3.42 11.59
CA MET A 116 16.01 2.67 11.49
C MET A 116 16.93 3.35 10.48
N ASN A 117 18.23 3.32 10.78
CA ASN A 117 19.24 3.83 9.87
C ASN A 117 19.98 2.65 9.22
N LEU A 118 19.58 2.32 8.00
CA LEU A 118 20.13 1.23 7.20
C LEU A 118 20.91 1.79 6.01
N SER A 119 21.94 1.09 5.60
CA SER A 119 22.67 1.41 4.37
C SER A 119 21.81 1.20 3.12
N ALA A 120 22.18 1.82 2.01
CA ALA A 120 21.48 1.66 0.73
C ALA A 120 21.42 0.17 0.28
N ALA A 121 22.46 -0.64 0.58
CA ALA A 121 22.47 -2.05 0.26
C ALA A 121 21.47 -2.85 1.11
N GLU A 122 21.34 -2.51 2.40
CA GLU A 122 20.38 -3.14 3.31
C GLU A 122 18.95 -2.77 2.93
N ILE A 123 18.69 -1.51 2.61
CA ILE A 123 17.38 -1.05 2.11
C ILE A 123 17.01 -1.80 0.82
N ARG A 124 17.94 -1.86 -0.14
CA ARG A 124 17.71 -2.58 -1.39
C ARG A 124 17.33 -4.04 -1.13
N LYS A 125 18.13 -4.73 -0.31
CA LYS A 125 17.86 -6.13 0.05
C LYS A 125 16.51 -6.28 0.74
N LEU A 126 16.20 -5.41 1.70
CA LEU A 126 14.96 -5.42 2.46
C LEU A 126 13.71 -5.31 1.54
N ILE A 127 13.77 -4.47 0.51
CA ILE A 127 12.67 -4.31 -0.44
C ILE A 127 12.53 -5.53 -1.34
N ILE A 128 13.63 -6.02 -1.88
CA ILE A 128 13.63 -7.16 -2.80
C ILE A 128 13.15 -8.42 -2.10
N ASP A 129 13.72 -8.75 -0.93
CA ASP A 129 13.33 -9.95 -0.16
C ASP A 129 11.82 -9.99 0.12
N GLN A 130 11.24 -8.87 0.56
CA GLN A 130 9.81 -8.80 0.88
C GLN A 130 8.93 -8.90 -0.36
N TYR A 131 9.34 -8.25 -1.45
CA TYR A 131 8.65 -8.39 -2.72
C TYR A 131 8.65 -9.84 -3.21
N GLU A 132 9.81 -10.51 -3.20
CA GLU A 132 9.97 -11.88 -3.68
C GLU A 132 9.13 -12.88 -2.88
N ILE A 133 9.01 -12.69 -1.56
CA ILE A 133 8.15 -13.52 -0.70
C ILE A 133 6.70 -13.44 -1.19
N LEU A 134 6.16 -12.25 -1.35
CA LEU A 134 4.77 -12.08 -1.77
C LEU A 134 4.55 -12.48 -3.22
N GLN A 135 5.50 -12.16 -4.12
CA GLN A 135 5.45 -12.54 -5.53
C GLN A 135 5.34 -14.07 -5.69
N LYS A 136 6.16 -14.83 -4.96
CA LYS A 136 6.10 -16.28 -4.97
C LYS A 136 4.76 -16.84 -4.48
N ILE A 137 4.19 -16.24 -3.43
CA ILE A 137 2.85 -16.61 -2.94
C ILE A 137 1.81 -16.30 -4.01
N SER A 138 1.86 -15.10 -4.61
CA SER A 138 0.93 -14.70 -5.65
C SER A 138 0.97 -15.62 -6.86
N GLU A 139 2.16 -16.02 -7.31
CA GLU A 139 2.37 -16.96 -8.41
C GLU A 139 1.74 -18.34 -8.15
N ASN A 140 1.79 -18.83 -6.92
CA ASN A 140 1.14 -20.09 -6.54
C ASN A 140 -0.39 -20.03 -6.71
N HIS A 141 -0.98 -18.85 -6.65
CA HIS A 141 -2.39 -18.59 -6.90
C HIS A 141 -2.68 -18.21 -8.37
N GLY A 142 -1.66 -18.12 -9.25
CA GLY A 142 -1.78 -17.67 -10.63
C GLY A 142 -1.98 -16.17 -10.76
N GLU A 143 -1.56 -15.43 -9.76
CA GLU A 143 -1.59 -13.96 -9.68
C GLU A 143 -0.16 -13.37 -9.71
N LYS A 144 -0.07 -12.04 -9.73
CA LYS A 144 1.21 -11.33 -9.64
C LYS A 144 1.09 -10.09 -8.77
N VAL A 145 2.20 -9.69 -8.19
CA VAL A 145 2.31 -8.39 -7.52
C VAL A 145 2.37 -7.28 -8.57
N THR A 146 1.45 -6.32 -8.49
CA THR A 146 1.27 -5.25 -9.48
C THR A 146 1.81 -3.90 -9.02
N HIS A 147 1.89 -3.70 -7.71
CA HIS A 147 2.32 -2.45 -7.11
C HIS A 147 3.11 -2.68 -5.81
N ILE A 148 3.74 -1.61 -5.34
CA ILE A 148 4.50 -1.63 -4.11
C ILE A 148 4.27 -0.33 -3.34
N LYS A 149 4.04 -0.44 -2.04
CA LYS A 149 3.79 0.66 -1.12
C LYS A 149 4.57 0.42 0.18
N PRO A 150 5.62 1.18 0.48
CA PRO A 150 6.34 1.04 1.76
C PRO A 150 5.44 1.35 2.95
N HIS A 151 5.69 0.64 4.05
CA HIS A 151 4.94 0.77 5.31
C HIS A 151 5.67 1.63 6.34
N GLY A 152 4.90 2.27 7.21
CA GLY A 152 5.31 2.78 8.51
C GLY A 152 6.48 3.76 8.48
N ALA A 153 7.49 3.54 9.33
CA ALA A 153 8.64 4.42 9.44
C ALA A 153 9.45 4.50 8.13
N LEU A 154 9.55 3.41 7.37
CA LEU A 154 10.24 3.40 6.08
C LEU A 154 9.59 4.37 5.09
N ASN A 155 8.27 4.34 4.97
CA ASN A 155 7.50 5.28 4.15
C ASN A 155 7.66 6.72 4.63
N ASN A 156 7.45 6.96 5.93
CA ASN A 156 7.49 8.31 6.50
C ASN A 156 8.88 8.96 6.35
N MET A 157 9.95 8.20 6.59
CA MET A 157 11.32 8.69 6.38
C MET A 157 11.59 8.98 4.91
N ALA A 158 11.15 8.13 4.00
CA ALA A 158 11.35 8.34 2.57
C ALA A 158 10.52 9.52 2.02
N CYS A 159 9.40 9.88 2.65
CA CYS A 159 8.65 11.08 2.29
C CYS A 159 9.44 12.37 2.56
N GLU A 160 10.34 12.35 3.56
CA GLU A 160 11.12 13.50 4.04
C GLU A 160 12.54 13.54 3.45
N ASP A 161 13.14 12.37 3.20
CA ASP A 161 14.53 12.18 2.82
C ASP A 161 14.67 11.73 1.36
N ILE A 162 15.24 12.60 0.52
CA ILE A 162 15.44 12.34 -0.92
C ILE A 162 16.46 11.23 -1.19
N GLU A 163 17.44 11.01 -0.31
CA GLU A 163 18.46 9.97 -0.50
C GLU A 163 17.84 8.59 -0.25
N LEU A 164 17.06 8.45 0.83
CA LEU A 164 16.31 7.24 1.11
C LEU A 164 15.24 6.99 0.03
N ALA A 165 14.49 8.01 -0.37
CA ALA A 165 13.51 7.93 -1.45
C ALA A 165 14.14 7.47 -2.77
N THR A 166 15.33 8.00 -3.10
CA THR A 166 16.09 7.58 -4.29
C THR A 166 16.55 6.13 -4.20
N THR A 167 16.96 5.69 -3.03
CA THR A 167 17.36 4.29 -2.78
C THR A 167 16.18 3.33 -2.97
N LEU A 168 15.01 3.68 -2.41
CA LEU A 168 13.79 2.91 -2.61
C LEU A 168 13.38 2.85 -4.08
N ALA A 169 13.34 4.02 -4.76
CA ALA A 169 12.99 4.09 -6.17
C ALA A 169 13.90 3.21 -7.04
N LYS A 170 15.21 3.22 -6.79
CA LYS A 170 16.17 2.35 -7.48
C LYS A 170 15.88 0.88 -7.23
N ALA A 171 15.69 0.48 -5.98
CA ALA A 171 15.42 -0.91 -5.62
C ALA A 171 14.14 -1.44 -6.29
N ILE A 172 13.07 -0.65 -6.27
CA ILE A 172 11.79 -1.00 -6.89
C ILE A 172 11.91 -1.07 -8.43
N ASN A 173 12.57 -0.10 -9.04
CA ASN A 173 12.77 -0.07 -10.50
C ASN A 173 13.66 -1.22 -11.01
N GLU A 174 14.54 -1.74 -10.13
CA GLU A 174 15.36 -2.92 -10.42
C GLU A 174 14.53 -4.21 -10.44
N ILE A 175 13.54 -4.33 -9.56
CA ILE A 175 12.62 -5.47 -9.54
C ILE A 175 11.84 -5.54 -10.84
N SER A 176 11.15 -4.47 -11.20
CA SER A 176 10.41 -4.39 -12.47
C SER A 176 10.03 -2.94 -12.79
N LYS A 177 10.20 -2.58 -14.07
CA LYS A 177 9.72 -1.30 -14.61
C LYS A 177 8.20 -1.23 -14.76
N ASP A 178 7.52 -2.36 -14.63
CA ASP A 178 6.08 -2.45 -14.73
C ASP A 178 5.36 -2.29 -13.40
N LEU A 179 6.09 -2.39 -12.29
CA LEU A 179 5.53 -2.13 -10.96
C LEU A 179 5.07 -0.68 -10.82
N ILE A 180 3.88 -0.52 -10.26
CA ILE A 180 3.37 0.79 -9.87
C ILE A 180 3.90 1.10 -8.47
N TYR A 181 4.58 2.22 -8.32
CA TYR A 181 5.02 2.69 -7.01
C TYR A 181 3.96 3.62 -6.42
N LEU A 182 3.33 3.20 -5.32
CA LEU A 182 2.39 4.03 -4.57
C LEU A 182 3.18 4.99 -3.69
N VAL A 183 2.93 6.28 -3.86
CA VAL A 183 3.67 7.33 -3.17
C VAL A 183 2.72 8.40 -2.64
N PRO A 184 2.94 8.94 -1.45
CA PRO A 184 2.18 10.09 -0.97
C PRO A 184 2.42 11.31 -1.87
N THR A 185 1.33 12.00 -2.22
CA THR A 185 1.37 13.20 -3.08
C THR A 185 2.27 14.29 -2.47
N GLY A 186 3.15 14.87 -3.27
CA GLY A 186 4.06 15.94 -2.87
C GLY A 186 5.28 15.48 -2.07
N SER A 187 5.49 14.19 -1.87
CA SER A 187 6.60 13.62 -1.10
C SER A 187 7.91 13.56 -1.88
N LYS A 188 9.02 13.35 -1.16
CA LYS A 188 10.32 13.04 -1.79
C LYS A 188 10.31 11.70 -2.54
N MET A 189 9.42 10.80 -2.18
CA MET A 189 9.22 9.54 -2.91
C MET A 189 8.68 9.81 -4.31
N GLU A 190 7.68 10.69 -4.45
CA GLU A 190 7.15 11.10 -5.75
C GLU A 190 8.23 11.78 -6.60
N GLU A 191 9.02 12.68 -6.00
CA GLU A 191 10.15 13.37 -6.66
C GLU A 191 11.17 12.34 -7.18
N ALA A 192 11.60 11.39 -6.33
CA ALA A 192 12.56 10.36 -6.70
C ALA A 192 12.03 9.45 -7.81
N ALA A 193 10.78 8.97 -7.69
CA ALA A 193 10.18 8.07 -8.67
C ALA A 193 10.07 8.72 -10.06
N LYS A 194 9.72 10.01 -10.13
CA LYS A 194 9.70 10.79 -11.37
C LYS A 194 11.07 10.88 -12.04
N LYS A 195 12.15 11.00 -11.28
CA LYS A 195 13.54 11.03 -11.83
C LYS A 195 13.91 9.72 -12.53
N PHE A 196 13.31 8.60 -12.13
CA PHE A 196 13.53 7.28 -12.75
C PHE A 196 12.46 6.91 -13.77
N ASN A 197 11.55 7.81 -14.15
CA ASN A 197 10.42 7.56 -15.05
C ASN A 197 9.59 6.32 -14.65
N MET A 198 9.40 6.12 -13.34
CA MET A 198 8.63 5.00 -12.81
C MET A 198 7.13 5.21 -13.05
N LYS A 199 6.39 4.11 -13.15
CA LYS A 199 4.93 4.14 -13.03
C LYS A 199 4.59 4.45 -11.57
N ILE A 200 3.90 5.56 -11.32
CA ILE A 200 3.51 5.98 -9.98
C ILE A 200 1.99 6.11 -9.87
N ALA A 201 1.49 5.85 -8.68
CA ALA A 201 0.16 6.25 -8.26
C ALA A 201 0.31 7.12 -7.00
N CYS A 202 -0.10 8.39 -7.12
CA CYS A 202 -0.04 9.33 -6.02
C CYS A 202 -1.27 9.14 -5.13
N GLU A 203 -1.04 8.86 -3.85
CA GLU A 203 -2.13 8.68 -2.88
C GLU A 203 -2.33 9.91 -2.00
N ILE A 204 -3.54 10.05 -1.51
CA ILE A 204 -3.91 10.97 -0.44
C ILE A 204 -4.60 10.18 0.67
N PHE A 205 -4.44 10.65 1.90
CA PHE A 205 -5.08 10.06 3.07
C PHE A 205 -6.34 10.85 3.40
N ALA A 206 -7.47 10.17 3.49
CA ALA A 206 -8.75 10.82 3.76
C ALA A 206 -8.88 11.34 5.21
N ASP A 207 -8.06 10.82 6.13
CA ASP A 207 -8.08 11.05 7.58
C ASP A 207 -6.93 11.93 8.08
N ARG A 208 -6.08 12.44 7.19
CA ARG A 208 -4.90 13.26 7.54
C ARG A 208 -4.93 14.61 6.82
N ASN A 209 -4.50 15.64 7.56
CA ASN A 209 -4.28 17.01 7.06
C ASN A 209 -2.83 17.21 6.62
#